data_07d9d09e795506f600591811ff60b973
#
_entry.id   07d9d09e795506f600591811ff60b973
#
_cell.length_a   1.000
_cell.length_b   1.000
_cell.length_c   1.000
_cell.angle_alpha   90.00
_cell.angle_beta   90.00
_cell.angle_gamma   90.00
#
_symmetry.space_group_name_H-M   'P 1'
#
loop_
_entity.id
_entity.type
_entity.pdbx_description
1 polymer ?
#
loop_
_entity_poly.entity_id
_entity_poly.type
_entity_poly.pdbx_seq_one_letter_code
_entity_poly.pdbx_strand_id
1 'polypeptide(L)'
;MLGSFSKKLLIEREQSVYESGESMEAKIDELINNDPVWSSQNESLISKPYNHILLKPGKNFRLNLIVQINRVMDLPKDQLAIVSQIVELLHNSSLLIDDIEDNAPLRRGQTTSHLIFGVPSTINTANYMYFRAMQLVSQLTTKEPLYHNLITIFNEELINLHRGQGLDIYWRDFLPEIIPTQEMYLNMVMNKTGGLFRLTLRLMEALSPSSHHGHSLVPFINLLGIIYQIRDDYLNLKDFQMSSEKGFAEDITEGKLSFPIVHALNFTKTKGQTEQHNEILRILLLRTSDKDIKLKLIQILEFDTNSLAYTKNFINQLVNMIKNDNENKYLPDLASHSDTATNLHDELLYIIDHLSEL
;
A
#
# COMPACT_ATOMS: atom_id res chain seq x y z
N MET A 1 -35.43 -10.80 -2.78
CA MET A 1 -36.24 -11.38 -1.68
C MET A 1 -35.44 -12.03 -0.55
N LEU A 2 -34.12 -12.15 -0.64
CA LEU A 2 -33.27 -12.68 0.45
C LEU A 2 -32.87 -11.67 1.53
N GLY A 3 -33.06 -10.36 1.26
CA GLY A 3 -32.66 -9.30 2.21
C GLY A 3 -33.63 -9.03 3.37
N SER A 4 -34.88 -9.49 3.28
CA SER A 4 -35.89 -9.22 4.32
C SER A 4 -35.92 -10.29 5.42
N PHE A 5 -35.55 -11.53 5.11
CA PHE A 5 -35.51 -12.64 6.08
C PHE A 5 -34.35 -12.49 7.08
N SER A 6 -33.21 -11.99 6.64
CA SER A 6 -32.04 -11.80 7.51
C SER A 6 -32.23 -10.68 8.54
N LYS A 7 -32.93 -9.60 8.17
CA LYS A 7 -33.25 -8.49 9.09
C LYS A 7 -34.24 -8.90 10.19
N LYS A 8 -35.20 -9.73 9.85
CA LYS A 8 -36.23 -10.15 10.83
C LYS A 8 -35.65 -11.06 11.92
N LEU A 9 -34.74 -11.96 11.56
CA LEU A 9 -34.06 -12.86 12.53
C LEU A 9 -33.09 -12.11 13.46
N LEU A 10 -32.48 -11.01 13.01
CA LEU A 10 -31.62 -10.16 13.83
C LEU A 10 -32.44 -9.36 14.86
N ILE A 11 -33.62 -8.83 14.45
CA ILE A 11 -34.49 -8.03 15.34
C ILE A 11 -35.13 -8.91 16.42
N GLU A 12 -35.51 -10.15 16.09
CA GLU A 12 -36.11 -11.07 17.08
C GLU A 12 -35.09 -11.58 18.13
N ARG A 13 -33.80 -11.67 17.81
CA ARG A 13 -32.74 -12.01 18.78
C ARG A 13 -32.36 -10.85 19.69
N GLU A 14 -32.42 -9.61 19.20
CA GLU A 14 -32.15 -8.43 20.03
C GLU A 14 -33.28 -8.14 21.03
N GLN A 15 -34.53 -8.46 20.70
CA GLN A 15 -35.67 -8.30 21.63
C GLN A 15 -35.61 -9.23 22.85
N SER A 16 -34.97 -10.40 22.75
CA SER A 16 -34.86 -11.35 23.87
C SER A 16 -33.83 -10.96 24.95
N VAL A 17 -32.99 -9.98 24.69
CA VAL A 17 -31.96 -9.49 25.63
C VAL A 17 -32.51 -8.36 26.55
N TYR A 18 -33.69 -7.79 26.27
CA TYR A 18 -34.25 -6.65 26.99
C TYR A 18 -35.27 -7.01 28.07
N GLU A 19 -35.45 -8.30 28.40
CA GLU A 19 -36.37 -8.73 29.48
C GLU A 19 -35.68 -9.00 30.83
N SER A 20 -34.71 -8.18 31.24
CA SER A 20 -34.35 -8.07 32.64
C SER A 20 -35.25 -7.00 33.29
N GLY A 21 -35.92 -7.30 34.43
CA GLY A 21 -36.85 -6.39 35.07
C GLY A 21 -36.27 -5.12 35.70
N GLU A 22 -35.11 -4.67 35.22
CA GLU A 22 -34.46 -3.39 35.58
C GLU A 22 -35.08 -2.24 34.81
N SER A 23 -35.27 -1.11 35.48
CA SER A 23 -35.73 0.11 34.82
C SER A 23 -34.74 0.63 33.80
N MET A 24 -35.21 1.24 32.72
CA MET A 24 -34.32 1.84 31.70
C MET A 24 -33.37 2.87 32.32
N GLU A 25 -33.81 3.60 33.37
CA GLU A 25 -32.98 4.53 34.11
C GLU A 25 -31.79 3.85 34.78
N ALA A 26 -32.01 2.71 35.44
CA ALA A 26 -30.91 1.94 36.05
C ALA A 26 -29.90 1.45 35.02
N LYS A 27 -30.37 1.00 33.83
CA LYS A 27 -29.50 0.61 32.72
C LYS A 27 -28.70 1.79 32.16
N ILE A 28 -29.32 2.95 32.06
CA ILE A 28 -28.63 4.18 31.63
C ILE A 28 -27.55 4.56 32.65
N ASP A 29 -27.89 4.56 33.96
CA ASP A 29 -26.91 4.84 35.00
C ASP A 29 -25.72 3.89 35.00
N GLU A 30 -25.97 2.62 34.75
CA GLU A 30 -24.89 1.63 34.58
C GLU A 30 -24.03 1.94 33.35
N LEU A 31 -24.63 2.25 32.20
CA LEU A 31 -23.92 2.54 30.96
C LEU A 31 -23.08 3.81 31.02
N ILE A 32 -23.56 4.87 31.70
CA ILE A 32 -22.84 6.16 31.77
C ILE A 32 -21.72 6.17 32.80
N ASN A 33 -21.77 5.26 33.79
CA ASN A 33 -20.79 5.20 34.87
C ASN A 33 -19.72 4.12 34.66
N ASN A 34 -19.85 3.29 33.63
CA ASN A 34 -18.87 2.28 33.28
C ASN A 34 -18.23 2.54 31.91
N ASP A 35 -17.10 1.91 31.65
CA ASP A 35 -16.49 1.94 30.31
C ASP A 35 -17.44 1.32 29.28
N PRO A 36 -17.48 1.83 28.05
CA PRO A 36 -18.29 1.28 26.98
C PRO A 36 -18.02 -0.22 26.77
N VAL A 37 -19.06 -1.03 26.87
CA VAL A 37 -18.95 -2.48 26.62
C VAL A 37 -18.92 -2.76 25.13
N TRP A 38 -17.90 -3.48 24.68
CA TRP A 38 -17.77 -3.90 23.30
C TRP A 38 -17.72 -5.43 23.19
N SER A 39 -18.69 -6.02 22.49
CA SER A 39 -18.78 -7.48 22.36
C SER A 39 -17.90 -8.00 21.22
N SER A 40 -17.40 -9.23 21.36
CA SER A 40 -16.72 -9.95 20.29
C SER A 40 -17.60 -10.16 19.04
N GLN A 41 -18.92 -10.21 19.22
CA GLN A 41 -19.87 -10.27 18.12
C GLN A 41 -19.87 -8.96 17.32
N ASN A 42 -19.92 -7.82 17.99
CA ASN A 42 -19.85 -6.50 17.34
C ASN A 42 -18.50 -6.31 16.63
N GLU A 43 -17.40 -6.73 17.27
CA GLU A 43 -16.07 -6.73 16.65
C GLU A 43 -16.06 -7.51 15.33
N SER A 44 -16.62 -8.73 15.36
CA SER A 44 -16.72 -9.57 14.16
C SER A 44 -17.57 -8.94 13.06
N LEU A 45 -18.64 -8.23 13.42
CA LEU A 45 -19.52 -7.58 12.43
C LEU A 45 -18.84 -6.42 11.72
N ILE A 46 -18.18 -5.52 12.47
CA ILE A 46 -17.53 -4.34 11.88
C ILE A 46 -16.25 -4.70 11.14
N SER A 47 -15.62 -5.84 11.44
CA SER A 47 -14.39 -6.30 10.78
C SER A 47 -14.65 -7.09 9.49
N LYS A 48 -15.89 -7.36 9.10
CA LYS A 48 -16.21 -8.17 7.91
C LYS A 48 -15.54 -7.67 6.62
N PRO A 49 -15.55 -6.37 6.28
CA PRO A 49 -14.86 -5.87 5.07
C PRO A 49 -13.36 -6.15 5.08
N TYR A 50 -12.70 -6.03 6.24
CA TYR A 50 -11.29 -6.34 6.40
C TYR A 50 -11.02 -7.86 6.31
N ASN A 51 -11.83 -8.67 6.98
CA ASN A 51 -11.69 -10.11 6.92
C ASN A 51 -11.90 -10.67 5.51
N HIS A 52 -12.73 -10.00 4.70
CA HIS A 52 -12.95 -10.38 3.31
C HIS A 52 -11.67 -10.26 2.46
N ILE A 53 -10.92 -9.16 2.57
CA ILE A 53 -9.67 -9.00 1.80
C ILE A 53 -8.60 -10.03 2.21
N LEU A 54 -8.64 -10.52 3.44
CA LEU A 54 -7.72 -11.55 3.94
C LEU A 54 -8.00 -12.96 3.39
N LEU A 55 -9.19 -13.22 2.82
CA LEU A 55 -9.52 -14.53 2.25
C LEU A 55 -8.57 -14.92 1.10
N LYS A 56 -8.00 -13.92 0.42
CA LYS A 56 -6.93 -14.14 -0.56
C LYS A 56 -5.70 -13.31 -0.20
N PRO A 57 -4.70 -13.92 0.43
CA PRO A 57 -3.47 -13.22 0.80
C PRO A 57 -2.71 -12.77 -0.46
N GLY A 58 -1.99 -11.65 -0.33
CA GLY A 58 -1.07 -11.18 -1.35
C GLY A 58 0.22 -12.01 -1.41
N LYS A 59 1.18 -11.57 -2.23
CA LYS A 59 2.48 -12.24 -2.43
C LYS A 59 3.42 -12.20 -1.21
N ASN A 60 2.97 -11.69 -0.05
CA ASN A 60 3.71 -11.60 1.22
C ASN A 60 5.08 -10.90 1.12
N PHE A 61 5.30 -10.10 0.07
CA PHE A 61 6.59 -9.43 -0.19
C PHE A 61 7.06 -8.61 1.03
N ARG A 62 6.15 -7.84 1.65
CA ARG A 62 6.48 -7.00 2.82
C ARG A 62 6.89 -7.83 4.03
N LEU A 63 6.21 -8.93 4.29
CA LEU A 63 6.57 -9.83 5.40
C LEU A 63 7.93 -10.49 5.16
N ASN A 64 8.21 -10.92 3.95
CA ASN A 64 9.52 -11.46 3.59
C ASN A 64 10.63 -10.42 3.79
N LEU A 65 10.39 -9.17 3.35
CA LEU A 65 11.34 -8.08 3.57
C LEU A 65 11.59 -7.80 5.06
N ILE A 66 10.54 -7.81 5.90
CA ILE A 66 10.65 -7.65 7.36
C ILE A 66 11.55 -8.74 7.94
N VAL A 67 11.34 -10.00 7.54
CA VAL A 67 12.15 -11.14 8.03
C VAL A 67 13.61 -10.98 7.61
N GLN A 68 13.89 -10.54 6.39
CA GLN A 68 15.27 -10.33 5.94
C GLN A 68 15.94 -9.16 6.68
N ILE A 69 15.27 -8.03 6.81
CA ILE A 69 15.79 -6.88 7.56
C ILE A 69 16.04 -7.26 9.02
N ASN A 70 15.21 -8.12 9.61
CA ASN A 70 15.37 -8.52 11.01
C ASN A 70 16.65 -9.32 11.30
N ARG A 71 17.31 -9.87 10.28
CA ARG A 71 18.61 -10.54 10.46
C ARG A 71 19.71 -9.57 10.92
N VAL A 72 19.55 -8.27 10.60
CA VAL A 72 20.45 -7.21 11.07
C VAL A 72 19.88 -6.50 12.29
N MET A 73 18.56 -6.26 12.29
CA MET A 73 17.94 -5.50 13.39
C MET A 73 17.85 -6.29 14.69
N ASP A 74 17.83 -7.62 14.61
CA ASP A 74 17.80 -8.55 15.76
C ASP A 74 16.69 -8.25 16.79
N LEU A 75 15.50 -7.91 16.28
CA LEU A 75 14.33 -7.70 17.13
C LEU A 75 13.89 -9.03 17.76
N PRO A 76 13.48 -9.02 19.03
CA PRO A 76 12.79 -10.14 19.65
C PRO A 76 11.56 -10.57 18.86
N LYS A 77 11.24 -11.88 18.89
CA LYS A 77 10.16 -12.47 18.08
C LYS A 77 8.78 -11.85 18.35
N ASP A 78 8.50 -11.46 19.58
CA ASP A 78 7.26 -10.80 19.98
C ASP A 78 7.14 -9.40 19.37
N GLN A 79 8.20 -8.59 19.45
CA GLN A 79 8.22 -7.26 18.81
C GLN A 79 8.13 -7.37 17.27
N LEU A 80 8.84 -8.32 16.67
CA LEU A 80 8.79 -8.58 15.22
C LEU A 80 7.37 -8.95 14.77
N ALA A 81 6.67 -9.78 15.56
CA ALA A 81 5.29 -10.17 15.29
C ALA A 81 4.34 -8.96 15.34
N ILE A 82 4.52 -8.07 16.34
CA ILE A 82 3.70 -6.85 16.45
C ILE A 82 3.98 -5.89 15.29
N VAL A 83 5.24 -5.66 14.91
CA VAL A 83 5.60 -4.84 13.74
C VAL A 83 4.97 -5.40 12.47
N SER A 84 5.07 -6.72 12.27
CA SER A 84 4.44 -7.39 11.12
C SER A 84 2.93 -7.19 11.09
N GLN A 85 2.26 -7.30 12.24
CA GLN A 85 0.81 -7.09 12.35
C GLN A 85 0.42 -5.63 12.09
N ILE A 86 1.19 -4.65 12.57
CA ILE A 86 0.98 -3.22 12.26
C ILE A 86 1.02 -3.00 10.76
N VAL A 87 2.06 -3.51 10.09
CA VAL A 87 2.25 -3.35 8.65
C VAL A 87 1.13 -4.02 7.85
N GLU A 88 0.68 -5.21 8.27
CA GLU A 88 -0.41 -5.93 7.63
C GLU A 88 -1.74 -5.20 7.77
N LEU A 89 -2.06 -4.70 8.97
CA LEU A 89 -3.26 -3.89 9.22
C LEU A 89 -3.28 -2.65 8.33
N LEU A 90 -2.21 -1.88 8.32
CA LEU A 90 -2.10 -0.66 7.51
C LEU A 90 -2.20 -0.95 6.02
N HIS A 91 -1.49 -1.97 5.54
CA HIS A 91 -1.50 -2.34 4.13
C HIS A 91 -2.88 -2.77 3.64
N ASN A 92 -3.52 -3.72 4.34
CA ASN A 92 -4.83 -4.18 3.89
C ASN A 92 -5.91 -3.10 4.04
N SER A 93 -5.79 -2.23 5.05
CA SER A 93 -6.69 -1.07 5.21
C SER A 93 -6.52 -0.05 4.09
N SER A 94 -5.27 0.24 3.69
CA SER A 94 -5.02 1.12 2.55
C SER A 94 -5.59 0.55 1.25
N LEU A 95 -5.54 -0.77 1.04
CA LEU A 95 -6.16 -1.41 -0.12
C LEU A 95 -7.69 -1.31 -0.12
N LEU A 96 -8.34 -1.36 1.05
CA LEU A 96 -9.80 -1.17 1.13
C LEU A 96 -10.23 0.23 0.70
N ILE A 97 -9.45 1.24 1.07
CA ILE A 97 -9.70 2.64 0.66
C ILE A 97 -9.36 2.83 -0.81
N ASP A 98 -8.20 2.36 -1.25
CA ASP A 98 -7.73 2.39 -2.64
C ASP A 98 -8.77 1.79 -3.60
N ASP A 99 -9.36 0.62 -3.26
CA ASP A 99 -10.41 -0.01 -4.04
C ASP A 99 -11.66 0.87 -4.21
N ILE A 100 -11.98 1.70 -3.22
CA ILE A 100 -13.10 2.66 -3.29
C ILE A 100 -12.71 3.86 -4.15
N GLU A 101 -11.53 4.42 -3.93
CA GLU A 101 -11.01 5.60 -4.62
C GLU A 101 -10.85 5.34 -6.12
N ASP A 102 -10.48 4.10 -6.49
CA ASP A 102 -10.29 3.66 -7.87
C ASP A 102 -11.55 3.03 -8.48
N ASN A 103 -12.63 2.88 -7.68
CA ASN A 103 -13.85 2.18 -8.08
C ASN A 103 -13.55 0.76 -8.62
N ALA A 104 -12.58 0.09 -8.02
CA ALA A 104 -12.06 -1.19 -8.49
C ALA A 104 -13.09 -2.32 -8.28
N PRO A 105 -13.44 -3.11 -9.33
CA PRO A 105 -14.39 -4.20 -9.19
C PRO A 105 -13.79 -5.46 -8.54
N LEU A 106 -12.49 -5.66 -8.74
CA LEU A 106 -11.78 -6.86 -8.31
C LEU A 106 -10.47 -6.52 -7.57
N ARG A 107 -10.17 -7.29 -6.55
CA ARG A 107 -8.89 -7.31 -5.84
C ARG A 107 -8.44 -8.76 -5.65
N ARG A 108 -7.29 -9.13 -6.20
CA ARG A 108 -6.76 -10.51 -6.14
C ARG A 108 -7.77 -11.56 -6.67
N GLY A 109 -8.51 -11.21 -7.73
CA GLY A 109 -9.52 -12.07 -8.35
C GLY A 109 -10.80 -12.24 -7.52
N GLN A 110 -11.01 -11.44 -6.48
CA GLN A 110 -12.26 -11.39 -5.70
C GLN A 110 -12.96 -10.04 -5.88
N THR A 111 -14.28 -10.05 -5.77
CA THR A 111 -15.07 -8.82 -5.68
C THR A 111 -14.60 -7.98 -4.51
N THR A 112 -14.40 -6.69 -4.71
CA THR A 112 -13.91 -5.76 -3.68
C THR A 112 -14.90 -5.60 -2.54
N SER A 113 -14.39 -5.29 -1.35
CA SER A 113 -15.20 -5.22 -0.12
C SER A 113 -16.31 -4.17 -0.20
N HIS A 114 -16.07 -3.04 -0.85
CA HIS A 114 -17.07 -1.96 -0.98
C HIS A 114 -18.27 -2.35 -1.84
N LEU A 115 -18.11 -3.27 -2.80
CA LEU A 115 -19.24 -3.81 -3.59
C LEU A 115 -20.06 -4.85 -2.82
N ILE A 116 -19.47 -5.53 -1.83
CA ILE A 116 -20.15 -6.55 -1.02
C ILE A 116 -20.81 -5.94 0.21
N PHE A 117 -20.09 -5.09 0.95
CA PHE A 117 -20.52 -4.56 2.24
C PHE A 117 -20.99 -3.12 2.19
N GLY A 118 -20.83 -2.46 1.04
CA GLY A 118 -21.12 -1.03 0.84
C GLY A 118 -19.94 -0.13 1.23
N VAL A 119 -19.87 1.04 0.57
CA VAL A 119 -18.85 2.06 0.77
C VAL A 119 -18.77 2.53 2.24
N PRO A 120 -19.88 2.89 2.92
CA PRO A 120 -19.80 3.38 4.30
C PRO A 120 -19.18 2.37 5.28
N SER A 121 -19.57 1.09 5.17
CA SER A 121 -19.01 0.03 6.02
C SER A 121 -17.54 -0.18 5.77
N THR A 122 -17.13 -0.20 4.50
CA THR A 122 -15.72 -0.42 4.12
C THR A 122 -14.83 0.73 4.57
N ILE A 123 -15.24 1.99 4.38
CA ILE A 123 -14.50 3.16 4.89
C ILE A 123 -14.34 3.09 6.40
N ASN A 124 -15.44 2.84 7.14
CA ASN A 124 -15.38 2.78 8.60
C ASN A 124 -14.43 1.67 9.08
N THR A 125 -14.53 0.47 8.46
CA THR A 125 -13.66 -0.65 8.80
C THR A 125 -12.18 -0.32 8.53
N ALA A 126 -11.86 0.26 7.38
CA ALA A 126 -10.49 0.63 7.04
C ALA A 126 -9.91 1.64 8.06
N ASN A 127 -10.66 2.71 8.38
CA ASN A 127 -10.26 3.68 9.38
C ASN A 127 -10.09 3.05 10.77
N TYR A 128 -11.01 2.17 11.16
CA TYR A 128 -10.91 1.43 12.41
C TYR A 128 -9.61 0.63 12.49
N MET A 129 -9.24 -0.07 11.43
CA MET A 129 -8.00 -0.85 11.39
C MET A 129 -6.73 0.02 11.40
N TYR A 130 -6.76 1.25 10.86
CA TYR A 130 -5.67 2.21 11.05
C TYR A 130 -5.46 2.54 12.55
N PHE A 131 -6.54 2.79 13.29
CA PHE A 131 -6.44 3.03 14.74
C PHE A 131 -6.05 1.78 15.53
N ARG A 132 -6.47 0.59 15.09
CA ARG A 132 -6.00 -0.68 15.66
C ARG A 132 -4.49 -0.87 15.46
N ALA A 133 -3.95 -0.52 14.29
CA ALA A 133 -2.52 -0.54 14.04
C ALA A 133 -1.78 0.45 14.96
N MET A 134 -2.31 1.67 15.15
CA MET A 134 -1.75 2.64 16.09
C MET A 134 -1.80 2.13 17.54
N GLN A 135 -2.86 1.46 17.95
CA GLN A 135 -2.97 0.86 19.27
C GLN A 135 -1.86 -0.20 19.53
N LEU A 136 -1.49 -0.98 18.50
CA LEU A 136 -0.42 -1.97 18.61
C LEU A 136 0.95 -1.35 18.87
N VAL A 137 1.18 -0.10 18.46
CA VAL A 137 2.44 0.61 18.74
C VAL A 137 2.70 0.71 20.25
N SER A 138 1.66 0.86 21.07
CA SER A 138 1.79 0.90 22.54
C SER A 138 2.27 -0.42 23.15
N GLN A 139 2.16 -1.53 22.42
CA GLN A 139 2.60 -2.84 22.88
C GLN A 139 4.07 -3.12 22.57
N LEU A 140 4.72 -2.30 21.73
CA LEU A 140 6.12 -2.48 21.36
C LEU A 140 7.11 -2.13 22.47
N THR A 141 6.72 -1.22 23.37
CA THR A 141 7.57 -0.78 24.47
C THR A 141 6.78 -0.18 25.62
N THR A 142 7.29 -0.33 26.84
CA THR A 142 6.81 0.37 28.04
C THR A 142 7.66 1.60 28.38
N LYS A 143 8.75 1.85 27.63
CA LYS A 143 9.64 2.99 27.85
C LYS A 143 9.09 4.22 27.16
N GLU A 144 8.68 5.21 27.93
CA GLU A 144 8.00 6.41 27.45
C GLU A 144 8.76 7.18 26.34
N PRO A 145 10.07 7.45 26.43
CA PRO A 145 10.79 8.12 25.36
C PRO A 145 10.78 7.34 24.03
N LEU A 146 10.92 6.00 24.10
CA LEU A 146 10.86 5.15 22.92
C LEU A 146 9.46 5.11 22.33
N TYR A 147 8.42 5.03 23.17
CA TYR A 147 7.04 5.08 22.72
C TYR A 147 6.74 6.37 21.95
N HIS A 148 7.15 7.53 22.46
CA HIS A 148 6.98 8.81 21.76
C HIS A 148 7.68 8.82 20.40
N ASN A 149 8.88 8.25 20.30
CA ASN A 149 9.59 8.12 19.02
C ASN A 149 8.82 7.22 18.04
N LEU A 150 8.34 6.05 18.49
CA LEU A 150 7.60 5.12 17.64
C LEU A 150 6.29 5.74 17.11
N ILE A 151 5.54 6.47 17.96
CA ILE A 151 4.32 7.19 17.56
C ILE A 151 4.64 8.32 16.58
N THR A 152 5.76 9.02 16.76
CA THR A 152 6.21 10.06 15.82
C THR A 152 6.49 9.47 14.45
N ILE A 153 7.26 8.37 14.39
CA ILE A 153 7.52 7.64 13.15
C ILE A 153 6.22 7.19 12.47
N PHE A 154 5.32 6.60 13.25
CA PHE A 154 4.02 6.14 12.76
C PHE A 154 3.22 7.27 12.10
N ASN A 155 3.09 8.41 12.77
CA ASN A 155 2.34 9.55 12.26
C ASN A 155 2.99 10.18 11.02
N GLU A 156 4.31 10.38 11.04
CA GLU A 156 5.04 10.97 9.91
C GLU A 156 4.84 10.15 8.63
N GLU A 157 5.01 8.83 8.72
CA GLU A 157 4.92 7.99 7.52
C GLU A 157 3.48 7.77 7.05
N LEU A 158 2.50 7.78 7.94
CA LEU A 158 1.09 7.78 7.53
C LEU A 158 0.69 9.09 6.86
N ILE A 159 1.16 10.22 7.36
CA ILE A 159 0.96 11.52 6.70
C ILE A 159 1.59 11.50 5.31
N ASN A 160 2.81 11.00 5.18
CA ASN A 160 3.49 10.88 3.89
C ASN A 160 2.70 9.98 2.92
N LEU A 161 2.24 8.82 3.39
CA LEU A 161 1.43 7.89 2.58
C LEU A 161 0.17 8.59 2.03
N HIS A 162 -0.57 9.29 2.88
CA HIS A 162 -1.80 9.98 2.46
C HIS A 162 -1.51 11.19 1.56
N ARG A 163 -0.39 11.91 1.76
CA ARG A 163 0.05 12.96 0.83
C ARG A 163 0.35 12.40 -0.55
N GLY A 164 1.04 11.25 -0.62
CA GLY A 164 1.32 10.58 -1.88
C GLY A 164 0.04 10.11 -2.58
N GLN A 165 -0.85 9.44 -1.85
CA GLN A 165 -2.15 9.00 -2.37
C GLN A 165 -3.00 10.17 -2.84
N GLY A 166 -3.07 11.24 -2.05
CA GLY A 166 -3.83 12.43 -2.42
C GLY A 166 -3.33 13.12 -3.69
N LEU A 167 -2.01 13.16 -3.92
CA LEU A 167 -1.45 13.69 -5.19
C LEU A 167 -1.77 12.78 -6.37
N ASP A 168 -1.68 11.46 -6.22
CA ASP A 168 -1.98 10.49 -7.27
C ASP A 168 -3.45 10.64 -7.73
N ILE A 169 -4.38 10.70 -6.77
CA ILE A 169 -5.80 10.95 -7.02
C ILE A 169 -6.01 12.32 -7.68
N TYR A 170 -5.37 13.36 -7.16
CA TYR A 170 -5.53 14.72 -7.67
C TYR A 170 -5.11 14.83 -9.13
N TRP A 171 -3.95 14.30 -9.51
CA TRP A 171 -3.48 14.34 -10.90
C TRP A 171 -4.40 13.55 -11.84
N ARG A 172 -4.90 12.42 -11.39
CA ARG A 172 -5.85 11.60 -12.13
C ARG A 172 -7.19 12.33 -12.38
N ASP A 173 -7.73 12.95 -11.34
CA ASP A 173 -9.08 13.53 -11.39
C ASP A 173 -9.10 14.92 -12.04
N PHE A 174 -7.98 15.64 -12.02
CA PHE A 174 -7.83 16.96 -12.65
C PHE A 174 -6.99 16.93 -13.94
N LEU A 175 -6.87 15.75 -14.56
CA LEU A 175 -6.30 15.63 -15.91
C LEU A 175 -7.25 16.31 -16.94
N PRO A 176 -6.76 17.14 -17.90
CA PRO A 176 -5.36 17.40 -18.26
C PRO A 176 -4.75 18.68 -17.65
N GLU A 177 -5.37 19.29 -16.65
CA GLU A 177 -4.89 20.56 -16.08
C GLU A 177 -3.46 20.45 -15.54
N ILE A 178 -3.14 19.32 -14.90
CA ILE A 178 -1.83 19.03 -14.36
C ILE A 178 -1.33 17.68 -14.87
N ILE A 179 -0.21 17.72 -15.61
CA ILE A 179 0.54 16.54 -16.01
C ILE A 179 1.85 16.55 -15.22
N PRO A 180 2.08 15.58 -14.32
CA PRO A 180 3.29 15.57 -13.50
C PRO A 180 4.53 15.32 -14.36
N THR A 181 5.67 15.89 -13.92
CA THR A 181 6.97 15.48 -14.42
C THR A 181 7.37 14.13 -13.83
N GLN A 182 8.40 13.48 -14.38
CA GLN A 182 8.93 12.24 -13.79
C GLN A 182 9.44 12.47 -12.36
N GLU A 183 10.06 13.60 -12.07
CA GLU A 183 10.52 13.96 -10.73
C GLU A 183 9.35 14.09 -9.75
N MET A 184 8.27 14.77 -10.15
CA MET A 184 7.03 14.85 -9.33
C MET A 184 6.44 13.47 -9.08
N TYR A 185 6.39 12.60 -10.10
CA TYR A 185 5.93 11.23 -9.96
C TYR A 185 6.79 10.44 -8.96
N LEU A 186 8.13 10.50 -9.07
CA LEU A 186 9.02 9.80 -8.15
C LEU A 186 8.85 10.28 -6.71
N ASN A 187 8.68 11.58 -6.50
CA ASN A 187 8.40 12.13 -5.17
C ASN A 187 7.04 11.65 -4.61
N MET A 188 6.01 11.60 -5.45
CA MET A 188 4.72 11.04 -5.06
C MET A 188 4.86 9.57 -4.66
N VAL A 189 5.56 8.76 -5.44
CA VAL A 189 5.80 7.33 -5.16
C VAL A 189 6.58 7.11 -3.88
N MET A 190 7.61 7.92 -3.61
CA MET A 190 8.35 7.88 -2.34
C MET A 190 7.42 8.12 -1.14
N ASN A 191 6.38 8.90 -1.30
CA ASN A 191 5.39 9.14 -0.26
C ASN A 191 4.34 8.02 -0.20
N LYS A 192 3.64 7.73 -1.30
CA LYS A 192 2.56 6.74 -1.38
C LYS A 192 3.05 5.33 -1.06
N THR A 193 3.95 4.80 -1.86
CA THR A 193 4.46 3.43 -1.75
C THR A 193 5.61 3.32 -0.74
N GLY A 194 6.53 4.28 -0.74
CA GLY A 194 7.67 4.33 0.16
C GLY A 194 7.30 4.52 1.62
N GLY A 195 6.19 5.20 1.93
CA GLY A 195 5.76 5.51 3.30
C GLY A 195 5.63 4.26 4.18
N LEU A 196 4.95 3.21 3.68
CA LEU A 196 4.78 1.99 4.46
C LEU A 196 6.09 1.19 4.61
N PHE A 197 6.94 1.18 3.60
CA PHE A 197 8.27 0.55 3.70
C PHE A 197 9.17 1.28 4.71
N ARG A 198 9.18 2.63 4.68
CA ARG A 198 9.93 3.43 5.66
C ARG A 198 9.37 3.29 7.07
N LEU A 199 8.04 3.27 7.24
CA LEU A 199 7.42 3.00 8.53
C LEU A 199 7.97 1.72 9.14
N THR A 200 7.94 0.64 8.34
CA THR A 200 8.43 -0.67 8.77
C THR A 200 9.87 -0.61 9.24
N LEU A 201 10.76 -0.10 8.37
CA LEU A 201 12.18 -0.03 8.68
C LEU A 201 12.46 0.86 9.90
N ARG A 202 11.90 2.07 9.94
CA ARG A 202 12.15 3.04 11.02
C ARG A 202 11.65 2.53 12.39
N LEU A 203 10.53 1.80 12.42
CA LEU A 203 10.09 1.12 13.65
C LEU A 203 11.10 0.05 14.07
N MET A 204 11.60 -0.75 13.13
CA MET A 204 12.59 -1.78 13.41
C MET A 204 13.92 -1.17 13.86
N GLU A 205 14.42 -0.11 13.21
CA GLU A 205 15.63 0.61 13.62
C GLU A 205 15.50 1.18 15.04
N ALA A 206 14.35 1.77 15.37
CA ALA A 206 14.12 2.35 16.69
C ALA A 206 14.01 1.32 17.81
N LEU A 207 13.58 0.09 17.49
CA LEU A 207 13.43 -1.04 18.42
C LEU A 207 14.70 -1.88 18.53
N SER A 208 15.59 -1.81 17.56
CA SER A 208 16.78 -2.67 17.48
C SER A 208 17.67 -2.50 18.71
N PRO A 209 18.05 -3.61 19.38
CA PRO A 209 19.01 -3.57 20.46
C PRO A 209 20.44 -3.29 19.96
N SER A 210 20.68 -3.56 18.68
CA SER A 210 21.97 -3.33 18.04
C SER A 210 22.06 -1.86 17.66
N SER A 211 23.01 -1.13 18.23
CA SER A 211 23.37 0.20 17.74
C SER A 211 24.06 0.03 16.37
N HIS A 212 23.25 -0.13 15.31
CA HIS A 212 23.80 -0.17 13.96
C HIS A 212 24.37 1.19 13.61
N HIS A 213 25.55 1.37 14.06
CA HIS A 213 26.64 2.34 13.83
C HIS A 213 26.40 3.33 12.67
N GLY A 214 25.40 4.21 12.84
CA GLY A 214 25.31 5.44 12.06
C GLY A 214 24.80 5.33 10.61
N HIS A 215 24.49 4.14 10.10
CA HIS A 215 24.01 3.98 8.73
C HIS A 215 22.59 3.39 8.70
N SER A 216 21.61 4.25 8.38
CA SER A 216 20.22 3.83 8.17
C SER A 216 20.04 3.16 6.81
N LEU A 217 19.20 2.11 6.76
CA LEU A 217 18.75 1.49 5.51
C LEU A 217 17.65 2.31 4.78
N VAL A 218 17.29 3.48 5.26
CA VAL A 218 16.26 4.34 4.64
C VAL A 218 16.56 4.67 3.17
N PRO A 219 17.80 5.00 2.74
CA PRO A 219 18.10 5.23 1.33
C PRO A 219 17.80 4.00 0.46
N PHE A 220 18.17 2.81 0.92
CA PHE A 220 17.87 1.55 0.24
C PHE A 220 16.36 1.32 0.12
N ILE A 221 15.62 1.49 1.21
CA ILE A 221 14.17 1.31 1.26
C ILE A 221 13.43 2.31 0.35
N ASN A 222 13.92 3.53 0.24
CA ASN A 222 13.38 4.52 -0.70
C ASN A 222 13.53 4.06 -2.15
N LEU A 223 14.72 3.58 -2.54
CA LEU A 223 14.96 3.03 -3.87
C LEU A 223 14.11 1.77 -4.14
N LEU A 224 14.01 0.87 -3.15
CA LEU A 224 13.16 -0.31 -3.23
C LEU A 224 11.69 0.07 -3.49
N GLY A 225 11.16 1.06 -2.78
CA GLY A 225 9.80 1.55 -2.96
C GLY A 225 9.55 2.12 -4.36
N ILE A 226 10.51 2.87 -4.90
CA ILE A 226 10.46 3.41 -6.27
C ILE A 226 10.47 2.27 -7.30
N ILE A 227 11.42 1.33 -7.20
CA ILE A 227 11.53 0.19 -8.11
C ILE A 227 10.25 -0.64 -8.06
N TYR A 228 9.74 -0.93 -6.86
CA TYR A 228 8.53 -1.71 -6.65
C TYR A 228 7.31 -1.09 -7.37
N GLN A 229 7.10 0.23 -7.21
CA GLN A 229 5.97 0.91 -7.85
C GLN A 229 6.10 1.00 -9.37
N ILE A 230 7.27 1.39 -9.88
CA ILE A 230 7.50 1.50 -11.33
C ILE A 230 7.34 0.12 -12.00
N ARG A 231 7.79 -0.94 -11.31
CA ARG A 231 7.57 -2.33 -11.75
C ARG A 231 6.08 -2.68 -11.80
N ASP A 232 5.32 -2.36 -10.77
CA ASP A 232 3.86 -2.60 -10.73
C ASP A 232 3.16 -1.88 -11.89
N ASP A 233 3.48 -0.61 -12.11
CA ASP A 233 2.98 0.20 -13.23
C ASP A 233 3.32 -0.42 -14.61
N TYR A 234 4.54 -0.94 -14.77
CA TYR A 234 4.96 -1.60 -16.00
C TYR A 234 4.22 -2.92 -16.24
N LEU A 235 4.14 -3.76 -15.20
CA LEU A 235 3.48 -5.08 -15.29
C LEU A 235 1.98 -4.94 -15.51
N ASN A 236 1.32 -3.91 -14.95
CA ASN A 236 -0.08 -3.64 -15.21
C ASN A 236 -0.39 -3.49 -16.72
N LEU A 237 0.56 -2.94 -17.49
CA LEU A 237 0.41 -2.73 -18.94
C LEU A 237 0.89 -3.91 -19.79
N LYS A 238 1.80 -4.77 -19.28
CA LYS A 238 2.46 -5.82 -20.06
C LYS A 238 2.05 -7.24 -19.68
N ASP A 239 1.66 -7.48 -18.43
CA ASP A 239 1.36 -8.82 -17.95
C ASP A 239 -0.11 -9.19 -18.15
N PHE A 240 -0.36 -9.96 -19.20
CA PHE A 240 -1.68 -10.52 -19.48
C PHE A 240 -2.16 -11.53 -18.42
N GLN A 241 -1.26 -12.12 -17.61
CA GLN A 241 -1.62 -13.03 -16.53
C GLN A 241 -2.16 -12.27 -15.31
N MET A 242 -1.65 -11.07 -15.01
CA MET A 242 -2.24 -10.18 -13.99
C MET A 242 -3.67 -9.77 -14.31
N SER A 243 -4.09 -9.90 -15.57
CA SER A 243 -5.47 -9.59 -15.98
C SER A 243 -6.54 -10.43 -15.29
N SER A 244 -6.19 -11.63 -14.79
CA SER A 244 -7.12 -12.49 -14.02
C SER A 244 -7.31 -12.03 -12.57
N GLU A 245 -6.38 -11.26 -12.02
CA GLU A 245 -6.41 -10.81 -10.61
C GLU A 245 -7.02 -9.42 -10.43
N LYS A 246 -6.77 -8.52 -11.39
CA LYS A 246 -7.23 -7.12 -11.32
C LYS A 246 -8.04 -6.67 -12.54
N GLY A 247 -7.94 -7.37 -13.67
CA GLY A 247 -8.41 -6.92 -14.99
C GLY A 247 -7.25 -6.51 -15.90
N PHE A 248 -7.52 -6.40 -17.21
CA PHE A 248 -6.52 -6.05 -18.22
C PHE A 248 -6.22 -4.55 -18.20
N ALA A 249 -4.96 -4.16 -17.91
CA ALA A 249 -4.49 -2.77 -17.90
C ALA A 249 -5.44 -1.83 -17.12
N GLU A 250 -5.71 -2.15 -15.85
CA GLU A 250 -6.68 -1.41 -15.04
C GLU A 250 -6.23 0.02 -14.73
N ASP A 251 -4.93 0.29 -14.66
CA ASP A 251 -4.41 1.67 -14.55
C ASP A 251 -4.98 2.59 -15.64
N ILE A 252 -5.26 2.05 -16.85
CA ILE A 252 -5.91 2.82 -17.93
C ILE A 252 -7.39 3.05 -17.62
N THR A 253 -8.09 2.04 -17.08
CA THR A 253 -9.50 2.17 -16.66
C THR A 253 -9.65 3.20 -15.56
N GLU A 254 -8.72 3.21 -14.61
CA GLU A 254 -8.67 4.20 -13.52
C GLU A 254 -8.31 5.61 -14.01
N GLY A 255 -7.68 5.72 -15.17
CA GLY A 255 -7.12 6.98 -15.69
C GLY A 255 -5.85 7.39 -14.95
N LYS A 256 -5.15 6.44 -14.35
CA LYS A 256 -3.95 6.65 -13.53
C LYS A 256 -2.77 7.12 -14.37
N LEU A 257 -2.03 8.07 -13.83
CA LEU A 257 -0.78 8.55 -14.42
C LEU A 257 0.41 7.68 -13.96
N SER A 258 0.44 6.42 -14.42
CA SER A 258 1.55 5.49 -14.16
C SER A 258 2.86 5.96 -14.81
N PHE A 259 4.00 5.46 -14.34
CA PHE A 259 5.31 5.94 -14.81
C PHE A 259 5.49 5.91 -16.34
N PRO A 260 5.10 4.82 -17.06
CA PRO A 260 5.18 4.82 -18.52
C PRO A 260 4.31 5.89 -19.18
N ILE A 261 3.13 6.16 -18.62
CA ILE A 261 2.19 7.18 -19.11
C ILE A 261 2.75 8.59 -18.86
N VAL A 262 3.29 8.85 -17.67
CA VAL A 262 3.96 10.13 -17.35
C VAL A 262 5.11 10.38 -18.30
N HIS A 263 5.94 9.37 -18.56
CA HIS A 263 7.03 9.49 -19.55
C HIS A 263 6.47 9.85 -20.95
N ALA A 264 5.46 9.13 -21.43
CA ALA A 264 4.87 9.35 -22.76
C ALA A 264 4.30 10.74 -22.92
N LEU A 265 3.56 11.24 -21.94
CA LEU A 265 2.99 12.59 -21.97
C LEU A 265 4.08 13.67 -21.98
N ASN A 266 5.11 13.53 -21.18
CA ASN A 266 6.24 14.47 -21.17
C ASN A 266 7.07 14.39 -22.46
N PHE A 267 7.30 13.19 -23.00
CA PHE A 267 8.00 12.94 -24.25
C PHE A 267 7.27 13.58 -25.43
N THR A 268 5.97 13.29 -25.60
CA THR A 268 5.16 13.80 -26.72
C THR A 268 5.06 15.33 -26.68
N LYS A 269 4.90 15.92 -25.49
CA LYS A 269 4.93 17.38 -25.28
C LYS A 269 6.26 17.98 -25.74
N THR A 270 7.38 17.39 -25.30
CA THR A 270 8.74 17.89 -25.63
C THR A 270 9.07 17.74 -27.12
N LYS A 271 8.59 16.66 -27.77
CA LYS A 271 8.83 16.37 -29.18
C LYS A 271 7.81 17.03 -30.12
N GLY A 272 6.81 17.72 -29.60
CA GLY A 272 5.75 18.34 -30.40
C GLY A 272 4.82 17.34 -31.10
N GLN A 273 4.72 16.11 -30.57
CA GLN A 273 3.84 15.04 -31.07
C GLN A 273 2.41 15.24 -30.57
N THR A 274 1.75 16.27 -31.07
CA THR A 274 0.45 16.73 -30.56
C THR A 274 -0.66 15.68 -30.75
N GLU A 275 -0.65 14.93 -31.82
CA GLU A 275 -1.65 13.88 -32.08
C GLU A 275 -1.59 12.76 -31.05
N GLN A 276 -0.40 12.19 -30.82
CA GLN A 276 -0.17 11.15 -29.82
C GLN A 276 -0.47 11.66 -28.42
N HIS A 277 -0.04 12.87 -28.10
CA HIS A 277 -0.30 13.52 -26.81
C HIS A 277 -1.80 13.59 -26.51
N ASN A 278 -2.58 14.11 -27.46
CA ASN A 278 -4.03 14.24 -27.31
C ASN A 278 -4.72 12.88 -27.25
N GLU A 279 -4.23 11.89 -27.99
CA GLU A 279 -4.81 10.55 -27.97
C GLU A 279 -4.59 9.85 -26.63
N ILE A 280 -3.38 9.98 -26.03
CA ILE A 280 -3.10 9.47 -24.67
C ILE A 280 -4.08 10.11 -23.68
N LEU A 281 -4.21 11.44 -23.69
CA LEU A 281 -5.13 12.16 -22.80
C LEU A 281 -6.59 11.72 -23.01
N ARG A 282 -7.02 11.61 -24.27
CA ARG A 282 -8.37 11.17 -24.60
C ARG A 282 -8.69 9.79 -24.01
N ILE A 283 -7.76 8.83 -24.16
CA ILE A 283 -7.99 7.46 -23.67
C ILE A 283 -8.04 7.43 -22.14
N LEU A 284 -7.15 8.14 -21.46
CA LEU A 284 -7.17 8.22 -19.99
C LEU A 284 -8.47 8.84 -19.46
N LEU A 285 -8.93 9.93 -20.09
CA LEU A 285 -10.16 10.61 -19.69
C LEU A 285 -11.44 9.78 -19.95
N LEU A 286 -11.39 8.84 -20.90
CA LEU A 286 -12.50 7.91 -21.14
C LEU A 286 -12.71 6.92 -20.00
N ARG A 287 -11.68 6.63 -19.19
CA ARG A 287 -11.75 5.62 -18.11
C ARG A 287 -12.44 4.33 -18.58
N THR A 288 -12.02 3.82 -19.74
CA THR A 288 -12.73 2.76 -20.47
C THR A 288 -12.26 1.37 -20.05
N SER A 289 -13.20 0.43 -20.02
CA SER A 289 -12.90 -1.01 -19.93
C SER A 289 -12.72 -1.67 -21.30
N ASP A 290 -12.90 -0.93 -22.41
CA ASP A 290 -12.75 -1.44 -23.76
C ASP A 290 -11.31 -1.85 -24.03
N LYS A 291 -11.13 -3.14 -24.35
CA LYS A 291 -9.80 -3.75 -24.53
C LYS A 291 -9.06 -3.18 -25.75
N ASP A 292 -9.78 -2.89 -26.85
CA ASP A 292 -9.15 -2.41 -28.08
C ASP A 292 -8.64 -0.97 -27.90
N ILE A 293 -9.38 -0.14 -27.16
CA ILE A 293 -8.94 1.21 -26.80
C ILE A 293 -7.73 1.17 -25.87
N LYS A 294 -7.73 0.28 -24.87
CA LYS A 294 -6.56 0.08 -23.99
C LYS A 294 -5.32 -0.39 -24.77
N LEU A 295 -5.51 -1.35 -25.70
CA LEU A 295 -4.43 -1.82 -26.57
C LEU A 295 -3.86 -0.71 -27.44
N LYS A 296 -4.70 0.21 -27.94
CA LYS A 296 -4.22 1.37 -28.69
C LYS A 296 -3.29 2.25 -27.87
N LEU A 297 -3.61 2.51 -26.60
CA LEU A 297 -2.71 3.26 -25.71
C LEU A 297 -1.40 2.51 -25.49
N ILE A 298 -1.47 1.20 -25.23
CA ILE A 298 -0.26 0.38 -25.04
C ILE A 298 0.63 0.41 -26.30
N GLN A 299 0.05 0.39 -27.52
CA GLN A 299 0.79 0.54 -28.77
C GLN A 299 1.50 1.89 -28.87
N ILE A 300 0.84 2.99 -28.49
CA ILE A 300 1.48 4.31 -28.45
C ILE A 300 2.66 4.31 -27.46
N LEU A 301 2.48 3.71 -26.26
CA LEU A 301 3.54 3.60 -25.24
C LEU A 301 4.71 2.74 -25.71
N GLU A 302 4.46 1.73 -26.53
CA GLU A 302 5.48 0.80 -27.00
C GLU A 302 6.23 1.31 -28.22
N PHE A 303 5.49 1.78 -29.24
CA PHE A 303 6.09 2.06 -30.57
C PHE A 303 6.30 3.54 -30.83
N ASP A 304 5.39 4.45 -30.43
CA ASP A 304 5.48 5.85 -30.76
C ASP A 304 6.36 6.64 -29.79
N THR A 305 6.25 6.32 -28.48
CA THR A 305 6.97 7.03 -27.42
C THR A 305 8.09 6.20 -26.79
N ASN A 306 8.16 4.91 -27.11
CA ASN A 306 9.13 3.96 -26.53
C ASN A 306 9.15 3.96 -24.98
N SER A 307 8.02 4.32 -24.37
CA SER A 307 7.91 4.54 -22.91
C SER A 307 8.06 3.26 -22.11
N LEU A 308 7.62 2.11 -22.66
CA LEU A 308 7.78 0.82 -21.99
C LEU A 308 9.24 0.39 -21.92
N ALA A 309 10.00 0.52 -23.02
CA ALA A 309 11.43 0.24 -23.01
C ALA A 309 12.21 1.23 -22.13
N TYR A 310 11.81 2.51 -22.15
CA TYR A 310 12.39 3.52 -21.25
C TYR A 310 12.18 3.13 -19.79
N THR A 311 10.96 2.73 -19.40
CA THR A 311 10.63 2.31 -18.03
C THR A 311 11.47 1.11 -17.59
N LYS A 312 11.58 0.09 -18.44
CA LYS A 312 12.44 -1.07 -18.18
C LYS A 312 13.91 -0.67 -17.96
N ASN A 313 14.45 0.19 -18.84
CA ASN A 313 15.81 0.68 -18.71
C ASN A 313 15.99 1.52 -17.44
N PHE A 314 15.01 2.32 -17.06
CA PHE A 314 15.05 3.12 -15.84
C PHE A 314 15.09 2.24 -14.57
N ILE A 315 14.28 1.17 -14.51
CA ILE A 315 14.36 0.18 -13.41
C ILE A 315 15.78 -0.41 -13.34
N ASN A 316 16.33 -0.83 -14.48
CA ASN A 316 17.70 -1.38 -14.52
C ASN A 316 18.76 -0.37 -14.05
N GLN A 317 18.60 0.91 -14.38
CA GLN A 317 19.48 1.96 -13.86
C GLN A 317 19.41 2.10 -12.34
N LEU A 318 18.19 2.09 -11.75
CA LEU A 318 18.02 2.14 -10.30
C LEU A 318 18.63 0.92 -9.60
N VAL A 319 18.45 -0.28 -10.17
CA VAL A 319 19.07 -1.52 -9.68
C VAL A 319 20.58 -1.43 -9.72
N ASN A 320 21.14 -0.92 -10.83
CA ASN A 320 22.59 -0.76 -10.98
C ASN A 320 23.16 0.29 -10.01
N MET A 321 22.39 1.31 -9.61
CA MET A 321 22.81 2.27 -8.58
C MET A 321 23.04 1.56 -7.22
N ILE A 322 22.24 0.57 -6.90
CA ILE A 322 22.42 -0.23 -5.66
C ILE A 322 23.60 -1.20 -5.81
N LYS A 323 23.65 -1.94 -6.93
CA LYS A 323 24.69 -2.95 -7.18
C LYS A 323 26.12 -2.39 -7.27
N ASN A 324 26.25 -1.18 -7.78
CA ASN A 324 27.55 -0.51 -7.97
C ASN A 324 27.80 0.55 -6.87
N ASP A 325 27.17 0.41 -5.71
CA ASP A 325 27.28 1.35 -4.59
C ASP A 325 28.59 1.14 -3.81
N ASN A 326 29.71 1.49 -4.44
CA ASN A 326 31.05 1.37 -3.82
C ASN A 326 31.27 2.30 -2.63
N GLU A 327 30.40 3.28 -2.42
CA GLU A 327 30.47 4.25 -1.33
C GLU A 327 29.55 3.89 -0.16
N ASN A 328 28.84 2.76 -0.25
CA ASN A 328 27.82 2.33 0.71
C ASN A 328 26.74 3.40 1.01
N LYS A 329 26.40 4.17 -0.02
CA LYS A 329 25.45 5.28 0.07
C LYS A 329 24.00 4.79 0.22
N TYR A 330 23.65 3.71 -0.48
CA TYR A 330 22.29 3.16 -0.51
C TYR A 330 22.21 1.93 0.38
N LEU A 331 23.16 1.02 0.27
CA LEU A 331 23.24 -0.20 1.06
C LEU A 331 24.56 -0.18 1.85
N PRO A 332 24.50 0.08 3.16
CA PRO A 332 25.70 0.11 3.99
C PRO A 332 26.43 -1.25 3.99
N ASP A 333 27.75 -1.21 4.18
CA ASP A 333 28.55 -2.43 4.33
C ASP A 333 28.16 -3.14 5.64
N LEU A 334 27.35 -4.18 5.50
CA LEU A 334 26.88 -5.01 6.60
C LEU A 334 27.87 -6.12 6.94
N ALA A 335 28.88 -6.36 6.09
CA ALA A 335 29.80 -7.49 6.18
C ALA A 335 30.80 -7.38 7.35
N SER A 336 31.01 -6.20 7.89
CA SER A 336 31.99 -5.98 8.96
C SER A 336 31.59 -6.56 10.34
N HIS A 337 30.40 -7.17 10.48
CA HIS A 337 29.81 -7.47 11.80
C HIS A 337 29.46 -8.92 12.08
N SER A 338 29.34 -9.80 11.09
CA SER A 338 29.19 -11.26 11.27
C SER A 338 29.09 -12.01 9.92
N ASP A 339 29.31 -13.34 9.91
CA ASP A 339 29.06 -14.20 8.75
C ASP A 339 27.59 -14.14 8.23
N THR A 340 26.65 -13.77 9.11
CA THR A 340 25.23 -13.55 8.77
C THR A 340 25.00 -12.27 7.99
N ALA A 341 25.85 -11.26 8.13
CA ALA A 341 25.71 -9.98 7.46
C ALA A 341 26.09 -10.02 5.96
N THR A 342 27.06 -10.85 5.58
CA THR A 342 27.42 -11.09 4.19
C THR A 342 26.24 -11.73 3.43
N ASN A 343 25.58 -12.71 4.05
CA ASN A 343 24.36 -13.33 3.49
C ASN A 343 23.21 -12.33 3.32
N LEU A 344 23.06 -11.34 4.21
CA LEU A 344 21.99 -10.35 4.09
C LEU A 344 22.19 -9.41 2.90
N HIS A 345 23.42 -8.93 2.69
CA HIS A 345 23.74 -8.08 1.53
C HIS A 345 23.33 -8.79 0.23
N ASP A 346 23.74 -10.04 0.08
CA ASP A 346 23.39 -10.86 -1.09
C ASP A 346 21.87 -11.10 -1.22
N GLU A 347 21.17 -11.31 -0.10
CA GLU A 347 19.72 -11.48 -0.11
C GLU A 347 18.96 -10.20 -0.44
N LEU A 348 19.40 -9.05 0.04
CA LEU A 348 18.81 -7.76 -0.35
C LEU A 348 19.06 -7.47 -1.84
N LEU A 349 20.24 -7.79 -2.36
CA LEU A 349 20.52 -7.72 -3.79
C LEU A 349 19.65 -8.71 -4.57
N TYR A 350 19.43 -9.94 -4.09
CA TYR A 350 18.53 -10.91 -4.70
C TYR A 350 17.09 -10.40 -4.78
N ILE A 351 16.59 -9.75 -3.73
CA ILE A 351 15.25 -9.11 -3.75
C ILE A 351 15.18 -8.05 -4.85
N ILE A 352 16.21 -7.21 -4.96
CA ILE A 352 16.29 -6.18 -6.00
C ILE A 352 16.35 -6.80 -7.40
N ASP A 353 17.12 -7.87 -7.58
CA ASP A 353 17.22 -8.59 -8.85
C ASP A 353 15.88 -9.18 -9.27
N HIS A 354 15.20 -9.84 -8.34
CA HIS A 354 13.87 -10.40 -8.59
C HIS A 354 12.83 -9.32 -8.94
N LEU A 355 12.95 -8.11 -8.39
CA LEU A 355 12.11 -6.98 -8.77
C LEU A 355 12.50 -6.38 -10.14
N SER A 356 13.69 -6.62 -10.65
CA SER A 356 14.13 -6.17 -11.98
C SER A 356 13.76 -7.12 -13.11
N GLU A 357 13.35 -8.36 -12.80
CA GLU A 357 12.83 -9.32 -13.77
C GLU A 357 11.44 -8.88 -14.26
N LEU A 358 11.37 -8.42 -15.53
CA LEU A 358 10.19 -7.84 -16.19
C LEU A 358 9.76 -8.64 -17.40
#